data_ff9ac6f12d231143c51d1c53fd2cf993
#
_entry.id   ff9ac6f12d231143c51d1c53fd2cf993
#
_cell.length_a   1.000
_cell.length_b   1.000
_cell.length_c   1.000
_cell.angle_alpha   90.00
_cell.angle_beta   90.00
_cell.angle_gamma   90.00
#
_symmetry.space_group_name_H-M   'P 1'
#
loop_
_entity.id
_entity.type
_entity.pdbx_description
1 polymer ?
#
loop_
_entity_poly.entity_id
_entity_poly.type
_entity_poly.pdbx_seq_one_letter_code
_entity_poly.pdbx_strand_id
1 'polypeptide(L)'
;PTVRCNCGHDFCFGCGLDGHQPVICAVVRLWLKKCADDSETSNWIGANTKECPKCCSTIEKNGGCNHMTCRKCKYEFCWICSGPWSEHGNNYYNCNRYDEKAGAEARDAQTRSRLSLERYLHYFNRYRNHEQSARLDWKLYLKIEKKMEELQQTTSLTWIEVQFLKKAADTLTECRSTLKWTYCMIYYLQRNNMTELYEDNQRDLERAVEELSGQLESPIEQETIP
;
A
#
# COMPACT_ATOMS: atom_id res chain seq x y z
N PRO A 1 -5.93 12.41 18.10
CA PRO A 1 -4.58 11.84 18.30
C PRO A 1 -4.65 10.33 18.35
N THR A 2 -3.68 9.65 17.71
CA THR A 2 -3.50 8.20 17.79
C THR A 2 -2.79 7.89 19.11
N VAL A 3 -3.27 6.89 19.83
CA VAL A 3 -2.70 6.38 21.07
C VAL A 3 -2.41 4.89 20.92
N ARG A 4 -1.33 4.43 21.53
CA ARG A 4 -0.93 3.03 21.56
C ARG A 4 -1.35 2.37 22.86
N CYS A 5 -2.10 1.25 22.76
CA CYS A 5 -2.43 0.42 23.90
C CYS A 5 -1.20 -0.38 24.35
N ASN A 6 -1.18 -0.83 25.61
CA ASN A 6 -0.16 -1.74 26.13
C ASN A 6 -0.04 -3.07 25.34
N CYS A 7 -1.09 -3.45 24.60
CA CYS A 7 -1.07 -4.61 23.70
C CYS A 7 -0.43 -4.32 22.33
N GLY A 8 0.06 -3.09 22.09
CA GLY A 8 0.65 -2.67 20.83
C GLY A 8 -0.35 -2.15 19.78
N HIS A 9 -1.66 -2.17 20.07
CA HIS A 9 -2.68 -1.69 19.14
C HIS A 9 -2.75 -0.15 19.12
N ASP A 10 -2.69 0.42 17.93
CA ASP A 10 -2.82 1.86 17.69
C ASP A 10 -4.26 2.22 17.33
N PHE A 11 -4.86 3.11 18.08
CA PHE A 11 -6.23 3.57 17.85
C PHE A 11 -6.38 5.09 17.99
N CYS A 12 -7.39 5.63 17.35
CA CYS A 12 -7.73 7.05 17.48
C CYS A 12 -8.51 7.27 18.78
N PHE A 13 -7.97 8.08 19.69
CA PHE A 13 -8.65 8.43 20.95
C PHE A 13 -9.99 9.15 20.73
N GLY A 14 -10.13 9.90 19.64
CA GLY A 14 -11.34 10.68 19.34
C GLY A 14 -12.53 9.87 18.82
N CYS A 15 -12.32 8.70 18.22
CA CYS A 15 -13.41 7.92 17.62
C CYS A 15 -13.37 6.41 17.91
N GLY A 16 -12.32 5.92 18.57
CA GLY A 16 -12.15 4.50 18.92
C GLY A 16 -11.81 3.57 17.75
N LEU A 17 -11.69 4.09 16.54
CA LEU A 17 -11.27 3.33 15.36
C LEU A 17 -9.75 3.16 15.33
N ASP A 18 -9.26 2.23 14.51
CA ASP A 18 -7.83 2.08 14.24
C ASP A 18 -7.18 3.43 13.92
N GLY A 19 -5.86 3.56 14.16
CA GLY A 19 -5.10 4.74 13.80
C GLY A 19 -5.31 5.10 12.32
N HIS A 20 -5.70 6.35 12.07
CA HIS A 20 -6.13 6.78 10.73
C HIS A 20 -5.51 8.12 10.30
N GLN A 21 -4.36 8.47 10.83
CA GLN A 21 -3.62 9.65 10.36
C GLN A 21 -3.17 9.44 8.90
N PRO A 22 -3.24 10.50 8.07
CA PRO A 22 -3.54 11.90 8.39
C PRO A 22 -5.03 12.28 8.34
N VAL A 23 -5.95 11.36 8.19
CA VAL A 23 -7.39 11.61 7.96
C VAL A 23 -8.12 11.98 9.25
N ILE A 24 -9.03 12.94 9.17
CA ILE A 24 -9.90 13.31 10.30
C ILE A 24 -11.04 12.30 10.49
N CYS A 25 -11.50 12.11 11.73
CA CYS A 25 -12.53 11.11 12.08
C CYS A 25 -13.82 11.20 11.24
N ALA A 26 -14.24 12.40 10.87
CA ALA A 26 -15.45 12.61 10.05
C ALA A 26 -15.30 11.97 8.67
N VAL A 27 -14.18 12.17 8.01
CA VAL A 27 -13.89 11.61 6.68
C VAL A 27 -13.72 10.09 6.75
N VAL A 28 -13.07 9.58 7.80
CA VAL A 28 -12.97 8.13 8.03
C VAL A 28 -14.34 7.46 8.12
N ARG A 29 -15.27 8.04 8.88
CA ARG A 29 -16.64 7.52 9.00
C ARG A 29 -17.38 7.53 7.67
N LEU A 30 -17.24 8.60 6.87
CA LEU A 30 -17.82 8.67 5.53
C LEU A 30 -17.25 7.60 4.60
N TRP A 31 -15.94 7.39 4.65
CA TRP A 31 -15.26 6.37 3.86
C TRP A 31 -15.69 4.96 4.23
N LEU A 32 -15.68 4.62 5.51
CA LEU A 32 -16.08 3.30 5.99
C LEU A 32 -17.56 3.01 5.68
N LYS A 33 -18.44 4.01 5.81
CA LYS A 33 -19.83 3.89 5.41
C LYS A 33 -19.95 3.61 3.90
N LYS A 34 -19.24 4.38 3.08
CA LYS A 34 -19.22 4.16 1.62
C LYS A 34 -18.72 2.76 1.25
N CYS A 35 -17.64 2.28 1.89
CA CYS A 35 -17.15 0.93 1.68
C CYS A 35 -18.16 -0.16 2.08
N ALA A 36 -18.97 0.08 3.11
CA ALA A 36 -20.02 -0.85 3.54
C ALA A 36 -21.22 -0.86 2.58
N ASP A 37 -21.63 0.32 2.09
CA ASP A 37 -22.75 0.47 1.16
C ASP A 37 -22.41 -0.16 -0.22
N ASP A 38 -21.15 -0.12 -0.65
CA ASP A 38 -20.65 -0.69 -1.91
C ASP A 38 -20.10 -2.13 -1.74
N SER A 39 -20.53 -2.89 -0.73
CA SER A 39 -19.95 -4.17 -0.33
C SER A 39 -19.91 -5.25 -1.43
N GLU A 40 -20.89 -5.31 -2.33
CA GLU A 40 -20.92 -6.27 -3.45
C GLU A 40 -19.79 -6.00 -4.45
N THR A 41 -19.56 -4.73 -4.78
CA THR A 41 -18.44 -4.30 -5.63
C THR A 41 -17.10 -4.54 -4.92
N SER A 42 -17.06 -4.35 -3.59
CA SER A 42 -15.89 -4.60 -2.75
C SER A 42 -15.50 -6.07 -2.68
N ASN A 43 -16.46 -6.99 -2.65
CA ASN A 43 -16.20 -8.43 -2.63
C ASN A 43 -15.58 -8.93 -3.94
N TRP A 44 -15.98 -8.38 -5.08
CA TRP A 44 -15.38 -8.69 -6.37
C TRP A 44 -13.90 -8.25 -6.47
N ILE A 45 -13.57 -7.09 -5.86
CA ILE A 45 -12.21 -6.53 -5.84
C ILE A 45 -11.31 -7.23 -4.80
N GLY A 46 -11.90 -7.84 -3.78
CA GLY A 46 -11.18 -8.44 -2.65
C GLY A 46 -10.49 -9.77 -2.95
N ALA A 47 -10.54 -10.28 -4.18
CA ALA A 47 -9.81 -11.48 -4.55
C ALA A 47 -8.29 -11.26 -4.42
N ASN A 48 -7.63 -12.07 -3.60
CA ASN A 48 -6.18 -12.05 -3.39
C ASN A 48 -5.39 -12.52 -4.62
N THR A 49 -6.06 -12.78 -5.73
CA THR A 49 -5.49 -13.32 -6.96
C THR A 49 -5.78 -12.40 -8.13
N LYS A 50 -4.79 -12.25 -9.01
CA LYS A 50 -4.92 -11.58 -10.30
C LYS A 50 -4.32 -12.42 -11.40
N GLU A 51 -4.76 -12.20 -12.63
CA GLU A 51 -4.15 -12.84 -13.79
C GLU A 51 -2.90 -12.06 -14.23
N CYS A 52 -1.88 -12.79 -14.66
CA CYS A 52 -0.70 -12.19 -15.27
C CYS A 52 -1.11 -11.40 -16.53
N PRO A 53 -0.74 -10.13 -16.66
CA PRO A 53 -1.10 -9.31 -17.83
C PRO A 53 -0.57 -9.85 -19.16
N LYS A 54 0.49 -10.70 -19.11
CA LYS A 54 1.13 -11.24 -20.32
C LYS A 54 0.66 -12.65 -20.70
N CYS A 55 0.48 -13.54 -19.71
CA CYS A 55 0.20 -14.96 -20.01
C CYS A 55 -1.07 -15.49 -19.34
N CYS A 56 -1.87 -14.64 -18.71
CA CYS A 56 -3.16 -14.94 -18.06
C CYS A 56 -3.11 -16.04 -16.99
N SER A 57 -1.91 -16.42 -16.51
CA SER A 57 -1.81 -17.35 -15.37
C SER A 57 -2.21 -16.65 -14.09
N THR A 58 -2.96 -17.33 -13.23
CA THR A 58 -3.37 -16.82 -11.92
C THR A 58 -2.17 -16.64 -11.00
N ILE A 59 -2.08 -15.48 -10.38
CA ILE A 59 -1.03 -15.09 -9.44
C ILE A 59 -1.68 -14.68 -8.13
N GLU A 60 -1.19 -15.23 -7.03
CA GLU A 60 -1.57 -14.86 -5.68
C GLU A 60 -0.53 -13.90 -5.08
N LYS A 61 -1.01 -12.86 -4.39
CA LYS A 61 -0.13 -11.93 -3.67
C LYS A 61 0.34 -12.56 -2.36
N ASN A 62 1.63 -12.89 -2.27
CA ASN A 62 2.22 -13.58 -1.13
C ASN A 62 3.02 -12.67 -0.17
N GLY A 63 3.32 -11.44 -0.58
CA GLY A 63 4.07 -10.44 0.19
C GLY A 63 3.45 -9.06 0.09
N GLY A 64 4.02 -8.08 0.81
CA GLY A 64 3.54 -6.70 0.83
C GLY A 64 3.89 -5.91 -0.43
N CYS A 65 4.97 -6.26 -1.12
CA CYS A 65 5.47 -5.57 -2.29
C CYS A 65 4.47 -5.58 -3.47
N ASN A 66 4.38 -4.48 -4.20
CA ASN A 66 3.55 -4.38 -5.40
C ASN A 66 4.30 -4.77 -6.69
N HIS A 67 5.62 -4.93 -6.60
CA HIS A 67 6.41 -5.51 -7.67
C HIS A 67 6.14 -7.01 -7.76
N MET A 68 5.56 -7.45 -8.84
CA MET A 68 5.19 -8.85 -9.07
C MET A 68 5.94 -9.43 -10.25
N THR A 69 6.49 -10.62 -10.05
CA THR A 69 7.12 -11.40 -11.12
C THR A 69 6.30 -12.66 -11.39
N CYS A 70 5.82 -12.82 -12.59
CA CYS A 70 5.09 -14.02 -12.99
C CYS A 70 6.02 -15.24 -12.99
N ARG A 71 5.71 -16.27 -12.21
CA ARG A 71 6.52 -17.49 -12.15
C ARG A 71 6.59 -18.24 -13.49
N LYS A 72 5.52 -18.15 -14.32
CA LYS A 72 5.41 -18.86 -15.59
C LYS A 72 6.17 -18.18 -16.72
N CYS A 73 5.95 -16.88 -16.94
CA CYS A 73 6.53 -16.15 -18.08
C CYS A 73 7.59 -15.12 -17.71
N LYS A 74 7.93 -15.00 -16.41
CA LYS A 74 8.92 -14.05 -15.86
C LYS A 74 8.61 -12.58 -16.14
N TYR A 75 7.37 -12.26 -16.54
CA TYR A 75 6.94 -10.89 -16.74
C TYR A 75 6.83 -10.16 -15.42
N GLU A 76 7.41 -8.98 -15.35
CA GLU A 76 7.38 -8.09 -14.18
C GLU A 76 6.32 -7.01 -14.34
N PHE A 77 5.46 -6.85 -13.36
CA PHE A 77 4.33 -5.92 -13.41
C PHE A 77 3.96 -5.38 -12.02
N CYS A 78 3.25 -4.26 -12.01
CA CYS A 78 2.70 -3.69 -10.79
C CYS A 78 1.39 -4.37 -10.40
N TRP A 79 1.29 -4.84 -9.15
CA TRP A 79 0.06 -5.44 -8.63
C TRP A 79 -1.15 -4.50 -8.67
N ILE A 80 -0.94 -3.18 -8.52
CA ILE A 80 -2.03 -2.19 -8.45
C ILE A 80 -2.62 -1.93 -9.83
N CYS A 81 -1.80 -1.49 -10.80
CA CYS A 81 -2.26 -1.06 -12.11
C CYS A 81 -2.12 -2.10 -13.21
N SER A 82 -1.48 -3.25 -12.94
CA SER A 82 -1.16 -4.32 -13.89
C SER A 82 -0.23 -3.88 -15.05
N GLY A 83 0.30 -2.66 -15.03
CA GLY A 83 1.27 -2.17 -16.00
C GLY A 83 2.66 -2.75 -15.80
N PRO A 84 3.55 -2.65 -16.82
CA PRO A 84 4.91 -3.18 -16.77
C PRO A 84 5.70 -2.48 -15.65
N TRP A 85 6.47 -3.27 -14.88
CA TRP A 85 7.24 -2.73 -13.76
C TRP A 85 8.33 -1.74 -14.19
N SER A 86 8.90 -1.92 -15.38
CA SER A 86 9.89 -1.01 -15.94
C SER A 86 9.42 0.45 -16.03
N GLU A 87 8.12 0.68 -16.16
CA GLU A 87 7.54 2.02 -16.18
C GLU A 87 7.39 2.63 -14.77
N HIS A 88 7.53 1.81 -13.71
CA HIS A 88 7.47 2.23 -12.31
C HIS A 88 8.86 2.46 -11.70
N GLY A 89 9.90 1.86 -12.29
CA GLY A 89 11.19 1.62 -11.64
C GLY A 89 12.07 2.83 -11.42
N ASN A 90 11.97 3.95 -12.14
CA ASN A 90 13.01 4.97 -12.00
C ASN A 90 12.54 6.43 -11.85
N ASN A 91 11.40 6.84 -12.35
CA ASN A 91 10.92 8.22 -12.17
C ASN A 91 9.43 8.41 -12.46
N TYR A 92 8.69 7.35 -12.82
CA TYR A 92 7.34 7.47 -13.36
C TYR A 92 6.31 6.61 -12.62
N TYR A 93 6.43 6.48 -11.28
CA TYR A 93 5.42 5.81 -10.46
C TYR A 93 4.18 6.70 -10.35
N ASN A 94 3.41 6.82 -11.44
CA ASN A 94 2.22 7.67 -11.51
C ASN A 94 0.90 6.89 -11.41
N CYS A 95 0.95 5.59 -11.16
CA CYS A 95 -0.27 4.78 -11.07
C CYS A 95 -1.10 5.08 -9.80
N ASN A 96 -0.60 5.90 -8.87
CA ASN A 96 -1.34 6.39 -7.72
C ASN A 96 -2.40 7.43 -8.07
N ARG A 97 -2.21 8.19 -9.16
CA ARG A 97 -3.09 9.28 -9.56
C ARG A 97 -4.29 8.79 -10.35
N TYR A 98 -5.42 9.43 -10.15
CA TYR A 98 -6.61 9.27 -10.97
C TYR A 98 -6.65 10.35 -12.06
N ASP A 99 -6.85 9.95 -13.31
CA ASP A 99 -7.01 10.91 -14.42
C ASP A 99 -8.44 11.46 -14.45
N GLU A 100 -8.62 12.67 -13.91
CA GLU A 100 -9.92 13.35 -13.89
C GLU A 100 -10.29 14.03 -15.22
N LYS A 101 -9.35 14.15 -16.16
CA LYS A 101 -9.62 14.84 -17.44
C LYS A 101 -10.62 14.10 -18.31
N ALA A 102 -10.61 12.77 -18.23
CA ALA A 102 -11.59 11.93 -18.93
C ALA A 102 -13.05 12.16 -18.45
N GLY A 103 -13.23 12.71 -17.24
CA GLY A 103 -14.55 12.94 -16.63
C GLY A 103 -15.15 14.31 -16.91
N ALA A 104 -14.35 15.29 -17.29
CA ALA A 104 -14.79 16.68 -17.47
C ALA A 104 -15.76 16.87 -18.67
N GLU A 105 -15.76 15.95 -19.64
CA GLU A 105 -16.56 16.01 -20.86
C GLU A 105 -17.84 15.15 -20.83
N ALA A 106 -18.12 14.49 -19.68
CA ALA A 106 -19.28 13.60 -19.57
C ALA A 106 -20.62 14.37 -19.67
N ARG A 107 -21.34 14.20 -20.79
CA ARG A 107 -22.57 14.92 -21.10
C ARG A 107 -23.84 14.26 -20.54
N ASP A 108 -23.82 12.96 -20.29
CA ASP A 108 -24.99 12.21 -19.82
C ASP A 108 -24.83 11.67 -18.38
N ALA A 109 -25.98 11.35 -17.73
CA ALA A 109 -26.01 10.89 -16.36
C ALA A 109 -25.37 9.52 -16.18
N GLN A 110 -25.45 8.64 -17.18
CA GLN A 110 -24.90 7.29 -17.13
C GLN A 110 -23.36 7.34 -17.16
N THR A 111 -22.78 8.16 -18.02
CA THR A 111 -21.33 8.38 -18.10
C THR A 111 -20.80 8.99 -16.80
N ARG A 112 -21.50 9.97 -16.20
CA ARG A 112 -21.12 10.53 -14.89
C ARG A 112 -21.16 9.49 -13.78
N SER A 113 -22.18 8.62 -13.74
CA SER A 113 -22.28 7.55 -12.75
C SER A 113 -21.14 6.56 -12.88
N ARG A 114 -20.82 6.15 -14.12
CA ARG A 114 -19.69 5.25 -14.41
C ARG A 114 -18.36 5.84 -13.98
N LEU A 115 -18.08 7.10 -14.30
CA LEU A 115 -16.85 7.80 -13.93
C LEU A 115 -16.73 7.98 -12.41
N SER A 116 -17.84 8.24 -11.73
CA SER A 116 -17.87 8.29 -10.26
C SER A 116 -17.50 6.95 -9.64
N LEU A 117 -18.00 5.85 -10.20
CA LEU A 117 -17.65 4.50 -9.77
C LEU A 117 -16.18 4.18 -10.06
N GLU A 118 -15.70 4.49 -11.26
CA GLU A 118 -14.29 4.29 -11.64
C GLU A 118 -13.35 5.05 -10.69
N ARG A 119 -13.68 6.30 -10.36
CA ARG A 119 -12.93 7.11 -9.39
C ARG A 119 -12.94 6.47 -8.00
N TYR A 120 -14.08 6.02 -7.52
CA TYR A 120 -14.18 5.32 -6.24
C TYR A 120 -13.32 4.05 -6.24
N LEU A 121 -13.45 3.21 -7.27
CA LEU A 121 -12.70 1.97 -7.40
C LEU A 121 -11.18 2.20 -7.45
N HIS A 122 -10.73 3.27 -8.11
CA HIS A 122 -9.31 3.63 -8.14
C HIS A 122 -8.75 3.83 -6.73
N TYR A 123 -9.39 4.63 -5.89
CA TYR A 123 -8.93 4.91 -4.53
C TYR A 123 -9.18 3.73 -3.58
N PHE A 124 -10.31 3.06 -3.72
CA PHE A 124 -10.65 1.90 -2.91
C PHE A 124 -9.67 0.74 -3.09
N ASN A 125 -9.29 0.44 -4.34
CA ASN A 125 -8.32 -0.63 -4.62
C ASN A 125 -6.97 -0.36 -3.94
N ARG A 126 -6.51 0.88 -3.96
CA ARG A 126 -5.24 1.26 -3.33
C ARG A 126 -5.32 1.23 -1.81
N TYR A 127 -6.41 1.74 -1.26
CA TYR A 127 -6.70 1.64 0.17
C TYR A 127 -6.66 0.17 0.64
N ARG A 128 -7.37 -0.72 -0.06
CA ARG A 128 -7.41 -2.15 0.27
C ARG A 128 -6.07 -2.85 0.05
N ASN A 129 -5.34 -2.46 -0.98
CA ASN A 129 -4.01 -3.03 -1.23
C ASN A 129 -3.04 -2.76 -0.07
N HIS A 130 -2.97 -1.53 0.42
CA HIS A 130 -2.11 -1.20 1.57
C HIS A 130 -2.57 -1.89 2.85
N GLU A 131 -3.88 -2.02 3.07
CA GLU A 131 -4.43 -2.78 4.19
C GLU A 131 -4.03 -4.26 4.11
N GLN A 132 -4.14 -4.86 2.93
CA GLN A 132 -3.73 -6.24 2.68
C GLN A 132 -2.21 -6.42 2.85
N SER A 133 -1.42 -5.51 2.28
CA SER A 133 0.04 -5.53 2.40
C SER A 133 0.48 -5.46 3.86
N ALA A 134 -0.09 -4.55 4.65
CA ALA A 134 0.20 -4.47 6.08
C ALA A 134 -0.11 -5.77 6.85
N ARG A 135 -1.19 -6.48 6.47
CA ARG A 135 -1.50 -7.80 7.05
C ARG A 135 -0.49 -8.87 6.63
N LEU A 136 0.02 -8.81 5.41
CA LEU A 136 1.03 -9.76 4.91
C LEU A 136 2.41 -9.49 5.52
N ASP A 137 2.71 -8.24 5.87
CA ASP A 137 3.96 -7.85 6.53
C ASP A 137 4.13 -8.48 7.93
N TRP A 138 3.06 -8.96 8.57
CA TRP A 138 3.18 -9.80 9.76
C TRP A 138 4.03 -11.07 9.53
N LYS A 139 3.90 -11.68 8.35
CA LYS A 139 4.73 -12.84 7.97
C LYS A 139 6.20 -12.44 7.76
N LEU A 140 6.42 -11.22 7.27
CA LEU A 140 7.75 -10.64 7.13
C LEU A 140 8.38 -10.40 8.50
N TYR A 141 7.62 -9.89 9.46
CA TYR A 141 8.08 -9.66 10.83
C TYR A 141 8.65 -10.93 11.48
N LEU A 142 7.93 -12.06 11.35
CA LEU A 142 8.41 -13.36 11.85
C LEU A 142 9.71 -13.84 11.15
N LYS A 143 9.88 -13.51 9.87
CA LYS A 143 11.12 -13.81 9.15
C LYS A 143 12.27 -12.92 9.60
N ILE A 144 11.98 -11.66 9.92
CA ILE A 144 12.98 -10.70 10.40
C ILE A 144 13.55 -11.13 11.75
N GLU A 145 12.74 -11.63 12.68
CA GLU A 145 13.23 -12.17 13.95
C GLU A 145 14.25 -13.29 13.72
N LYS A 146 13.95 -14.24 12.81
CA LYS A 146 14.91 -15.29 12.44
C LYS A 146 16.18 -14.74 11.79
N LYS A 147 16.04 -13.76 10.87
CA LYS A 147 17.20 -13.10 10.26
C LYS A 147 18.08 -12.38 11.27
N MET A 148 17.50 -11.77 12.29
CA MET A 148 18.25 -11.14 13.39
C MET A 148 19.06 -12.18 14.18
N GLU A 149 18.47 -13.33 14.48
CA GLU A 149 19.17 -14.44 15.14
C GLU A 149 20.30 -15.00 14.27
N GLU A 150 20.06 -15.22 12.97
CA GLU A 150 21.05 -15.68 12.00
C GLU A 150 22.22 -14.71 11.88
N LEU A 151 21.95 -13.41 11.75
CA LEU A 151 22.99 -12.38 11.70
C LEU A 151 23.84 -12.34 12.96
N GLN A 152 23.22 -12.45 14.13
CA GLN A 152 23.94 -12.47 15.39
C GLN A 152 24.85 -13.71 15.54
N GLN A 153 24.45 -14.84 14.95
CA GLN A 153 25.27 -16.07 14.96
C GLN A 153 26.39 -16.09 13.92
N THR A 154 26.17 -15.41 12.78
CA THR A 154 27.09 -15.47 11.62
C THR A 154 28.01 -14.26 11.52
N THR A 155 27.73 -13.19 12.24
CA THR A 155 28.51 -11.94 12.21
C THR A 155 28.97 -11.54 13.62
N SER A 156 29.84 -10.53 13.70
CA SER A 156 30.26 -9.93 14.98
C SER A 156 29.27 -8.90 15.53
N LEU A 157 28.10 -8.74 14.87
CA LEU A 157 27.10 -7.76 15.27
C LEU A 157 26.46 -8.11 16.61
N THR A 158 26.31 -7.11 17.45
CA THR A 158 25.61 -7.24 18.73
C THR A 158 24.08 -7.23 18.52
N TRP A 159 23.35 -7.72 19.51
CA TRP A 159 21.87 -7.67 19.51
C TRP A 159 21.32 -6.25 19.27
N ILE A 160 21.99 -5.22 19.78
CA ILE A 160 21.58 -3.83 19.60
C ILE A 160 21.73 -3.40 18.13
N GLU A 161 22.82 -3.80 17.49
CA GLU A 161 23.08 -3.46 16.10
C GLU A 161 22.10 -4.11 15.12
N VAL A 162 21.63 -5.33 15.37
CA VAL A 162 20.62 -5.99 14.52
C VAL A 162 19.19 -5.46 14.70
N GLN A 163 18.94 -4.61 15.73
CA GLN A 163 17.61 -4.03 15.97
C GLN A 163 17.14 -3.09 14.86
N PHE A 164 18.03 -2.64 13.96
CA PHE A 164 17.62 -1.82 12.81
C PHE A 164 16.60 -2.54 11.93
N LEU A 165 16.68 -3.86 11.80
CA LEU A 165 15.73 -4.65 11.00
C LEU A 165 14.31 -4.59 11.58
N LYS A 166 14.18 -4.70 12.91
CA LYS A 166 12.90 -4.56 13.59
C LYS A 166 12.32 -3.15 13.40
N LYS A 167 13.15 -2.13 13.59
CA LYS A 167 12.76 -0.74 13.37
C LYS A 167 12.33 -0.49 11.92
N ALA A 168 13.01 -1.08 10.96
CA ALA A 168 12.64 -0.98 9.54
C ALA A 168 11.27 -1.62 9.27
N ALA A 169 10.96 -2.79 9.86
CA ALA A 169 9.67 -3.44 9.75
C ALA A 169 8.53 -2.64 10.40
N ASP A 170 8.78 -2.07 11.58
CA ASP A 170 7.82 -1.21 12.27
C ASP A 170 7.52 0.04 11.41
N THR A 171 8.57 0.67 10.86
CA THR A 171 8.44 1.83 9.96
C THR A 171 7.66 1.47 8.70
N LEU A 172 7.93 0.31 8.08
CA LEU A 172 7.19 -0.17 6.91
C LEU A 172 5.69 -0.29 7.21
N THR A 173 5.34 -0.89 8.34
CA THR A 173 3.93 -1.04 8.77
C THR A 173 3.25 0.30 8.99
N GLU A 174 3.93 1.25 9.64
CA GLU A 174 3.41 2.61 9.85
C GLU A 174 3.21 3.36 8.53
N CYS A 175 4.17 3.28 7.61
CA CYS A 175 4.07 3.89 6.29
C CYS A 175 2.90 3.30 5.47
N ARG A 176 2.69 1.98 5.50
CA ARG A 176 1.55 1.35 4.83
C ARG A 176 0.21 1.77 5.42
N SER A 177 0.13 1.89 6.74
CA SER A 177 -1.07 2.42 7.41
C SER A 177 -1.34 3.87 7.00
N THR A 178 -0.31 4.69 6.95
CA THR A 178 -0.42 6.08 6.48
C THR A 178 -0.88 6.13 5.02
N LEU A 179 -0.24 5.40 4.12
CA LEU A 179 -0.62 5.32 2.71
C LEU A 179 -2.07 4.89 2.52
N LYS A 180 -2.52 3.86 3.24
CA LYS A 180 -3.92 3.43 3.22
C LYS A 180 -4.86 4.63 3.40
N TRP A 181 -4.63 5.42 4.42
CA TRP A 181 -5.49 6.55 4.75
C TRP A 181 -5.29 7.76 3.84
N THR A 182 -4.11 7.95 3.24
CA THR A 182 -3.91 9.01 2.25
C THR A 182 -4.82 8.85 1.03
N TYR A 183 -5.08 7.62 0.58
CA TYR A 183 -6.03 7.35 -0.51
C TYR A 183 -7.48 7.67 -0.13
N CYS A 184 -7.89 7.36 1.09
CA CYS A 184 -9.17 7.79 1.63
C CYS A 184 -9.30 9.32 1.61
N MET A 185 -8.25 10.04 2.04
CA MET A 185 -8.26 11.50 2.11
C MET A 185 -8.40 12.13 0.72
N ILE A 186 -7.55 11.72 -0.25
CA ILE A 186 -7.54 12.29 -1.60
C ILE A 186 -8.91 12.10 -2.29
N TYR A 187 -9.59 10.99 -2.06
CA TYR A 187 -10.93 10.77 -2.62
C TYR A 187 -11.92 11.90 -2.31
N TYR A 188 -11.81 12.52 -1.11
CA TYR A 188 -12.71 13.62 -0.67
C TYR A 188 -12.12 15.01 -0.91
N LEU A 189 -10.85 15.14 -1.27
CA LEU A 189 -10.24 16.44 -1.55
C LEU A 189 -10.66 16.97 -2.92
N GLN A 190 -10.84 18.28 -3.01
CA GLN A 190 -10.99 18.99 -4.27
C GLN A 190 -9.62 19.17 -4.92
N ARG A 191 -9.57 18.99 -6.25
CA ARG A 191 -8.31 19.12 -6.99
C ARG A 191 -7.84 20.58 -7.02
N ASN A 192 -6.61 20.79 -6.56
CA ASN A 192 -5.89 22.06 -6.58
C ASN A 192 -4.38 21.79 -6.45
N ASN A 193 -3.55 22.84 -6.49
CA ASN A 193 -2.09 22.69 -6.39
C ASN A 193 -1.64 21.96 -5.10
N MET A 194 -2.38 22.13 -3.99
CA MET A 194 -2.06 21.43 -2.74
C MET A 194 -2.33 19.93 -2.83
N THR A 195 -3.41 19.53 -3.52
CA THR A 195 -3.68 18.11 -3.74
C THR A 195 -2.67 17.49 -4.70
N GLU A 196 -2.18 18.22 -5.69
CA GLU A 196 -1.10 17.76 -6.58
C GLU A 196 0.19 17.51 -5.80
N LEU A 197 0.60 18.45 -4.94
CA LEU A 197 1.76 18.29 -4.06
C LEU A 197 1.57 17.10 -3.09
N TYR A 198 0.36 16.90 -2.60
CA TYR A 198 0.04 15.78 -1.72
C TYR A 198 0.18 14.44 -2.46
N GLU A 199 -0.30 14.35 -3.70
CA GLU A 199 -0.14 13.17 -4.55
C GLU A 199 1.32 12.91 -4.92
N ASP A 200 2.15 13.94 -5.09
CA ASP A 200 3.59 13.80 -5.30
C ASP A 200 4.28 13.19 -4.06
N ASN A 201 4.00 13.71 -2.88
CA ASN A 201 4.51 13.15 -1.63
C ASN A 201 4.03 11.72 -1.40
N GLN A 202 2.77 11.41 -1.73
CA GLN A 202 2.23 10.07 -1.65
C GLN A 202 2.98 9.11 -2.58
N ARG A 203 3.27 9.53 -3.82
CA ARG A 203 4.06 8.75 -4.77
C ARG A 203 5.46 8.45 -4.24
N ASP A 204 6.13 9.46 -3.66
CA ASP A 204 7.46 9.30 -3.12
C ASP A 204 7.48 8.37 -1.91
N LEU A 205 6.46 8.46 -1.05
CA LEU A 205 6.29 7.53 0.07
C LEU A 205 6.01 6.09 -0.42
N GLU A 206 5.18 5.92 -1.46
CA GLU A 206 4.94 4.59 -2.05
C GLU A 206 6.22 3.97 -2.57
N ARG A 207 7.03 4.74 -3.32
CA ARG A 207 8.31 4.26 -3.83
C ARG A 207 9.22 3.80 -2.69
N ALA A 208 9.38 4.62 -1.64
CA ALA A 208 10.21 4.27 -0.49
C ALA A 208 9.70 3.02 0.25
N VAL A 209 8.39 2.86 0.37
CA VAL A 209 7.76 1.67 0.97
C VAL A 209 8.01 0.43 0.13
N GLU A 210 7.92 0.50 -1.19
CA GLU A 210 8.19 -0.64 -2.07
C GLU A 210 9.68 -1.03 -2.05
N GLU A 211 10.60 -0.05 -2.05
CA GLU A 211 12.03 -0.31 -1.89
C GLU A 211 12.33 -0.99 -0.56
N LEU A 212 11.84 -0.44 0.54
CA LEU A 212 12.06 -1.00 1.88
C LEU A 212 11.47 -2.42 2.00
N SER A 213 10.25 -2.63 1.48
CA SER A 213 9.62 -3.95 1.46
C SER A 213 10.46 -4.96 0.68
N GLY A 214 10.96 -4.57 -0.51
CA GLY A 214 11.82 -5.41 -1.33
C GLY A 214 13.13 -5.78 -0.64
N GLN A 215 13.79 -4.82 0.02
CA GLN A 215 15.02 -5.05 0.77
C GLN A 215 14.79 -6.00 1.97
N LEU A 216 13.70 -5.83 2.71
CA LEU A 216 13.37 -6.68 3.85
C LEU A 216 12.99 -8.11 3.44
N GLU A 217 12.37 -8.29 2.26
CA GLU A 217 12.02 -9.60 1.71
C GLU A 217 13.23 -10.35 1.11
N SER A 218 14.23 -9.62 0.64
CA SER A 218 15.45 -10.19 0.05
C SER A 218 16.34 -10.89 1.09
N PRO A 219 17.16 -11.89 0.70
CA PRO A 219 18.22 -12.39 1.56
C PRO A 219 19.17 -11.26 1.96
N ILE A 220 19.66 -11.27 3.20
CA ILE A 220 20.64 -10.27 3.64
C ILE A 220 22.01 -10.72 3.13
N GLU A 221 22.59 -9.97 2.20
CA GLU A 221 23.98 -10.13 1.78
C GLU A 221 24.88 -9.39 2.77
N GLN A 222 26.00 -10.00 3.16
CA GLN A 222 26.93 -9.42 4.15
C GLN A 222 27.49 -8.05 3.74
N GLU A 223 27.50 -7.75 2.43
CA GLU A 223 27.97 -6.46 1.88
C GLU A 223 26.96 -5.30 2.06
N THR A 224 25.73 -5.58 2.45
CA THR A 224 24.66 -4.56 2.62
C THR A 224 24.50 -4.05 4.05
N ILE A 225 25.36 -4.51 4.97
CA ILE A 225 25.34 -4.06 6.36
C ILE A 225 26.21 -2.80 6.46
N PRO A 226 25.65 -1.64 6.87
CA PRO A 226 26.41 -0.39 6.99
C PRO A 226 27.48 -0.43 8.07
#